data_9bbbfca86e4db7a37054fead474937a3
#
_entry.id   9bbbfca86e4db7a37054fead474937a3
#
_cell.length_a   1.000
_cell.length_b   1.000
_cell.length_c   1.000
_cell.angle_alpha   90.00
_cell.angle_beta   90.00
_cell.angle_gamma   90.00
#
_symmetry.space_group_name_H-M   'P 1'
#
loop_
_entity.id
_entity.type
_entity.pdbx_description
1 polymer ?
#
loop_
_entity_poly.entity_id
_entity_poly.type
_entity_poly.pdbx_seq_one_letter_code
_entity_poly.pdbx_strand_id
1 'polypeptide(L)'
;MNEREQAVLALIRQNPFMSQQEMADAMNLSRPVLANLVSNLMKQGKIVGRAYILPEENEIICIGGANLDRKFHVKGNVQFGTSNPASSSFSVGGVGRNIAENLGRLNHEVTLLTTAGKDADWQVIQEASESFMNLRYVEQLAEASTGSYTAIMDEQGELALAVANMEVYDLLLPSFLKKHETMLVNAGCFILDLNCPKETVAYIQQVAIARAIPLVIVPVSSPKMNRLPETLQGVTWFICNTDEAETIVGHKIENATHYEKALQQLLQLGAEHVIITAGSKGVYAASTTIAPRHFAAKVINKIEDVTGAGDAFVSAVIHSWLTGQSFATCIDAGLTNAKNTLASPYTVRPELSVDLLKNEMEE
;
A
#
# COMPACT_ATOMS: atom_id res chain seq x y z
N MET A 1 -6.82 -42.60 19.19
CA MET A 1 -5.98 -41.50 18.65
C MET A 1 -4.83 -41.29 19.63
N ASN A 2 -3.60 -41.38 19.16
CA ASN A 2 -2.42 -41.20 20.01
C ASN A 2 -2.04 -39.72 20.11
N GLU A 3 -1.11 -39.37 21.02
CA GLU A 3 -0.67 -37.98 21.25
C GLU A 3 -0.11 -37.31 19.98
N ARG A 4 0.61 -38.06 19.15
CA ARG A 4 1.16 -37.55 17.89
C ARG A 4 0.06 -37.24 16.86
N GLU A 5 -0.98 -38.06 16.77
CA GLU A 5 -2.13 -37.80 15.90
C GLU A 5 -2.91 -36.56 16.36
N GLN A 6 -3.04 -36.36 17.67
CA GLN A 6 -3.68 -35.16 18.24
C GLN A 6 -2.87 -33.89 17.93
N ALA A 7 -1.55 -33.97 18.06
CA ALA A 7 -0.65 -32.85 17.73
C ALA A 7 -0.72 -32.46 16.23
N VAL A 8 -0.77 -33.46 15.32
CA VAL A 8 -0.98 -33.20 13.89
C VAL A 8 -2.30 -32.47 13.64
N LEU A 9 -3.40 -32.91 14.25
CA LEU A 9 -4.70 -32.23 14.09
C LEU A 9 -4.72 -30.83 14.70
N ALA A 10 -3.97 -30.61 15.78
CA ALA A 10 -3.82 -29.28 16.38
C ALA A 10 -3.08 -28.31 15.43
N LEU A 11 -1.97 -28.75 14.83
CA LEU A 11 -1.23 -27.96 13.84
C LEU A 11 -2.08 -27.63 12.61
N ILE A 12 -2.84 -28.62 12.09
CA ILE A 12 -3.73 -28.41 10.94
C ILE A 12 -4.86 -27.42 11.28
N ARG A 13 -5.41 -27.45 12.52
CA ARG A 13 -6.42 -26.48 12.95
C ARG A 13 -5.85 -25.07 13.10
N GLN A 14 -4.62 -24.97 13.56
CA GLN A 14 -3.93 -23.68 13.72
C GLN A 14 -3.54 -23.08 12.36
N ASN A 15 -3.06 -23.91 11.44
CA ASN A 15 -2.71 -23.50 10.07
C ASN A 15 -3.02 -24.65 9.08
N PRO A 16 -4.18 -24.65 8.41
CA PRO A 16 -4.55 -25.68 7.46
C PRO A 16 -3.69 -25.74 6.19
N PHE A 17 -2.88 -24.71 5.94
CA PHE A 17 -1.99 -24.59 4.80
C PHE A 17 -0.56 -25.05 5.08
N MET A 18 -0.26 -25.46 6.32
CA MET A 18 1.06 -25.95 6.71
C MET A 18 1.44 -27.19 5.89
N SER A 19 2.62 -27.14 5.28
CA SER A 19 3.15 -28.28 4.53
C SER A 19 3.49 -29.46 5.44
N GLN A 20 3.56 -30.68 4.87
CA GLN A 20 3.96 -31.84 5.66
C GLN A 20 5.42 -31.73 6.17
N GLN A 21 6.28 -30.96 5.49
CA GLN A 21 7.63 -30.73 5.97
C GLN A 21 7.61 -29.81 7.20
N GLU A 22 6.90 -28.69 7.13
CA GLU A 22 6.77 -27.77 8.26
C GLU A 22 6.14 -28.44 9.49
N MET A 23 5.10 -29.27 9.29
CA MET A 23 4.50 -30.06 10.39
C MET A 23 5.50 -31.08 10.95
N ALA A 24 6.32 -31.73 10.10
CA ALA A 24 7.34 -32.68 10.52
C ALA A 24 8.41 -31.97 11.36
N ASP A 25 8.87 -30.83 10.91
CA ASP A 25 9.88 -29.99 11.58
C ASP A 25 9.35 -29.48 12.93
N ALA A 26 8.10 -28.98 12.98
CA ALA A 26 7.45 -28.53 14.21
C ALA A 26 7.28 -29.64 15.25
N MET A 27 7.15 -30.88 14.82
CA MET A 27 7.01 -32.05 15.69
C MET A 27 8.32 -32.83 15.91
N ASN A 28 9.44 -32.38 15.37
CA ASN A 28 10.73 -33.09 15.37
C ASN A 28 10.60 -34.52 14.83
N LEU A 29 9.84 -34.70 13.74
CA LEU A 29 9.63 -35.98 13.05
C LEU A 29 10.23 -35.94 11.65
N SER A 30 10.53 -37.14 11.11
CA SER A 30 10.85 -37.24 9.69
C SER A 30 9.58 -37.14 8.84
N ARG A 31 9.69 -36.52 7.65
CA ARG A 31 8.59 -36.38 6.70
C ARG A 31 7.85 -37.71 6.39
N PRO A 32 8.54 -38.88 6.23
CA PRO A 32 7.83 -40.15 6.04
C PRO A 32 6.97 -40.56 7.25
N VAL A 33 7.44 -40.31 8.46
CA VAL A 33 6.70 -40.61 9.69
C VAL A 33 5.43 -39.75 9.76
N LEU A 34 5.56 -38.44 9.47
CA LEU A 34 4.40 -37.56 9.41
C LEU A 34 3.42 -37.95 8.31
N ALA A 35 3.90 -38.30 7.11
CA ALA A 35 3.04 -38.74 6.01
C ALA A 35 2.20 -39.97 6.37
N ASN A 36 2.76 -40.93 7.14
CA ASN A 36 2.04 -42.06 7.64
C ASN A 36 0.96 -41.67 8.67
N LEU A 37 1.27 -40.74 9.59
CA LEU A 37 0.29 -40.21 10.55
C LEU A 37 -0.90 -39.54 9.84
N VAL A 38 -0.63 -38.67 8.88
CA VAL A 38 -1.65 -38.00 8.07
C VAL A 38 -2.49 -39.02 7.28
N SER A 39 -1.83 -40.02 6.66
CA SER A 39 -2.53 -41.08 5.94
C SER A 39 -3.47 -41.88 6.85
N ASN A 40 -3.04 -42.21 8.07
CA ASN A 40 -3.87 -42.91 9.05
C ASN A 40 -5.05 -42.04 9.51
N LEU A 41 -4.84 -40.75 9.75
CA LEU A 41 -5.91 -39.81 10.10
C LEU A 41 -6.94 -39.65 8.97
N MET A 42 -6.50 -39.70 7.71
CA MET A 42 -7.42 -39.75 6.56
C MET A 42 -8.23 -41.05 6.53
N LYS A 43 -7.58 -42.20 6.73
CA LYS A 43 -8.31 -43.50 6.83
C LYS A 43 -9.31 -43.53 7.95
N GLN A 44 -9.04 -42.83 9.05
CA GLN A 44 -9.95 -42.68 10.19
C GLN A 44 -11.05 -41.62 9.98
N GLY A 45 -11.08 -40.94 8.83
CA GLY A 45 -12.01 -39.84 8.53
C GLY A 45 -11.81 -38.60 9.38
N LYS A 46 -10.65 -38.45 10.04
CA LYS A 46 -10.29 -37.24 10.83
C LYS A 46 -9.75 -36.11 9.99
N ILE A 47 -9.21 -36.43 8.82
CA ILE A 47 -8.84 -35.51 7.75
C ILE A 47 -9.65 -35.93 6.53
N VAL A 48 -10.49 -35.04 6.00
CA VAL A 48 -11.44 -35.36 4.92
C VAL A 48 -10.76 -35.35 3.55
N GLY A 49 -9.67 -34.55 3.39
CA GLY A 49 -8.95 -34.45 2.12
C GLY A 49 -7.76 -33.51 2.20
N ARG A 50 -7.07 -33.37 1.08
CA ARG A 50 -6.03 -32.36 0.84
C ARG A 50 -6.51 -31.49 -0.31
N ALA A 51 -6.47 -30.16 -0.13
CA ALA A 51 -6.73 -29.22 -1.20
C ALA A 51 -5.40 -28.77 -1.83
N TYR A 52 -5.34 -28.73 -3.17
CA TYR A 52 -4.38 -27.92 -3.87
C TYR A 52 -5.00 -26.52 -3.93
N ILE A 53 -4.32 -25.55 -3.33
CA ILE A 53 -4.74 -24.14 -3.41
C ILE A 53 -3.98 -23.57 -4.60
N LEU A 54 -4.73 -23.15 -5.60
CA LEU A 54 -4.19 -22.38 -6.70
C LEU A 54 -4.02 -20.94 -6.20
N PRO A 55 -2.97 -20.24 -6.64
CA PRO A 55 -2.88 -18.80 -6.38
C PRO A 55 -4.09 -18.12 -7.01
N GLU A 56 -4.64 -17.12 -6.35
CA GLU A 56 -5.64 -16.25 -6.95
C GLU A 56 -4.96 -15.50 -8.12
N GLU A 57 -5.41 -15.76 -9.33
CA GLU A 57 -4.96 -15.04 -10.50
C GLU A 57 -5.51 -13.61 -10.36
N ASN A 58 -4.65 -12.60 -10.28
CA ASN A 58 -4.93 -11.16 -10.17
C ASN A 58 -4.91 -10.54 -8.75
N GLU A 59 -4.38 -11.21 -7.73
CA GLU A 59 -4.16 -10.58 -6.43
C GLU A 59 -3.24 -9.36 -6.56
N ILE A 60 -3.66 -8.22 -6.01
CA ILE A 60 -2.84 -7.00 -5.95
C ILE A 60 -1.98 -7.06 -4.70
N ILE A 61 -0.68 -6.90 -4.84
CA ILE A 61 0.24 -6.86 -3.71
C ILE A 61 0.68 -5.42 -3.49
N CYS A 62 0.20 -4.80 -2.41
CA CYS A 62 0.64 -3.51 -1.93
C CYS A 62 1.82 -3.69 -0.99
N ILE A 63 2.94 -3.01 -1.27
CA ILE A 63 4.19 -3.11 -0.51
C ILE A 63 4.56 -1.71 -0.03
N GLY A 64 4.53 -1.48 1.29
CA GLY A 64 4.79 -0.14 1.79
C GLY A 64 4.39 0.11 3.23
N GLY A 65 4.17 1.38 3.56
CA GLY A 65 3.89 1.83 4.91
C GLY A 65 2.44 1.60 5.36
N ALA A 66 2.31 1.31 6.66
CA ALA A 66 1.04 1.27 7.40
C ALA A 66 1.29 1.89 8.79
N ASN A 67 0.80 3.07 9.07
CA ASN A 67 1.13 3.84 10.26
C ASN A 67 -0.10 4.37 10.99
N LEU A 68 0.09 4.73 12.25
CA LEU A 68 -0.90 5.41 13.05
C LEU A 68 -0.57 6.91 13.11
N ASP A 69 -1.50 7.74 12.63
CA ASP A 69 -1.38 9.19 12.64
C ASP A 69 -2.11 9.74 13.86
N ARG A 70 -1.41 10.57 14.66
CA ARG A 70 -1.95 11.25 15.84
C ARG A 70 -1.91 12.75 15.64
N LYS A 71 -3.02 13.41 15.90
CA LYS A 71 -3.14 14.88 15.89
C LYS A 71 -3.49 15.36 17.29
N PHE A 72 -2.67 16.24 17.86
CA PHE A 72 -2.91 16.91 19.14
C PHE A 72 -3.20 18.38 18.88
N HIS A 73 -4.35 18.86 19.31
CA HIS A 73 -4.74 20.28 19.25
C HIS A 73 -4.52 20.89 20.63
N VAL A 74 -3.50 21.71 20.75
CA VAL A 74 -3.15 22.39 22.01
C VAL A 74 -4.19 23.47 22.31
N LYS A 75 -4.61 23.53 23.58
CA LYS A 75 -5.54 24.57 24.07
C LYS A 75 -4.73 25.79 24.49
N GLY A 76 -4.74 26.84 23.68
CA GLY A 76 -3.95 28.04 23.85
C GLY A 76 -2.59 28.00 23.14
N ASN A 77 -1.69 28.88 23.52
CA ASN A 77 -0.35 28.99 22.91
C ASN A 77 0.52 27.79 23.26
N VAL A 78 1.19 27.22 22.25
CA VAL A 78 2.18 26.12 22.44
C VAL A 78 3.36 26.63 23.28
N GLN A 79 3.65 25.94 24.38
CA GLN A 79 4.76 26.25 25.28
C GLN A 79 5.79 25.12 25.23
N PHE A 80 7.03 25.44 24.83
CA PHE A 80 8.14 24.48 24.84
C PHE A 80 8.68 24.25 26.25
N GLY A 81 9.13 23.02 26.51
CA GLY A 81 9.74 22.66 27.80
C GLY A 81 8.76 22.41 28.94
N THR A 82 7.46 22.38 28.67
CA THR A 82 6.39 22.06 29.65
C THR A 82 5.26 21.28 29.03
N SER A 83 4.33 20.77 29.86
CA SER A 83 3.13 20.07 29.37
C SER A 83 2.10 21.04 28.84
N ASN A 84 1.53 20.73 27.70
CA ASN A 84 0.47 21.50 27.05
C ASN A 84 -0.86 20.71 27.11
N PRO A 85 -1.92 21.24 27.71
CA PRO A 85 -3.25 20.63 27.63
C PRO A 85 -3.71 20.58 26.18
N ALA A 86 -4.14 19.41 25.68
CA ALA A 86 -4.56 19.22 24.30
C ALA A 86 -5.74 18.24 24.20
N SER A 87 -6.53 18.35 23.15
CA SER A 87 -7.38 17.26 22.67
C SER A 87 -6.57 16.43 21.65
N SER A 88 -6.87 15.14 21.56
CA SER A 88 -6.20 14.24 20.63
C SER A 88 -7.19 13.50 19.75
N SER A 89 -6.80 13.24 18.52
CA SER A 89 -7.44 12.30 17.60
C SER A 89 -6.39 11.43 16.95
N PHE A 90 -6.81 10.28 16.46
CA PHE A 90 -5.94 9.40 15.68
C PHE A 90 -6.66 8.89 14.44
N SER A 91 -5.90 8.55 13.41
CA SER A 91 -6.38 7.91 12.19
C SER A 91 -5.35 6.89 11.73
N VAL A 92 -5.83 5.86 11.05
CA VAL A 92 -4.95 4.88 10.42
C VAL A 92 -4.51 5.44 9.06
N GLY A 93 -3.22 5.36 8.80
CA GLY A 93 -2.56 5.91 7.62
C GLY A 93 -1.54 4.96 7.01
N GLY A 94 -0.66 5.55 6.19
CA GLY A 94 0.35 4.84 5.40
C GLY A 94 -0.07 4.68 3.95
N VAL A 95 0.79 5.12 3.01
CA VAL A 95 0.46 5.16 1.58
C VAL A 95 0.11 3.76 1.06
N GLY A 96 0.97 2.76 1.32
CA GLY A 96 0.72 1.38 0.89
C GLY A 96 -0.58 0.81 1.46
N ARG A 97 -0.85 1.06 2.76
CA ARG A 97 -2.07 0.61 3.44
C ARG A 97 -3.32 1.34 2.93
N ASN A 98 -3.26 2.66 2.74
CA ASN A 98 -4.41 3.42 2.26
C ASN A 98 -4.81 3.04 0.83
N ILE A 99 -3.83 2.80 -0.04
CA ILE A 99 -4.08 2.30 -1.39
C ILE A 99 -4.70 0.90 -1.33
N ALA A 100 -4.17 0.02 -0.47
CA ALA A 100 -4.70 -1.33 -0.28
C ALA A 100 -6.18 -1.31 0.18
N GLU A 101 -6.54 -0.45 1.15
CA GLU A 101 -7.92 -0.33 1.62
C GLU A 101 -8.85 0.22 0.53
N ASN A 102 -8.45 1.29 -0.18
CA ASN A 102 -9.25 1.82 -1.28
C ASN A 102 -9.52 0.73 -2.34
N LEU A 103 -8.51 -0.05 -2.73
CA LEU A 103 -8.66 -1.13 -3.70
C LEU A 103 -9.52 -2.28 -3.18
N GLY A 104 -9.39 -2.65 -1.91
CA GLY A 104 -10.26 -3.64 -1.28
C GLY A 104 -11.73 -3.21 -1.27
N ARG A 105 -12.00 -1.92 -0.98
CA ARG A 105 -13.35 -1.32 -1.09
C ARG A 105 -13.87 -1.27 -2.52
N LEU A 106 -12.97 -1.24 -3.50
CA LEU A 106 -13.28 -1.34 -4.93
C LEU A 106 -13.29 -2.79 -5.43
N ASN A 107 -13.49 -3.76 -4.53
CA ASN A 107 -13.67 -5.19 -4.79
C ASN A 107 -12.47 -5.89 -5.45
N HIS A 108 -11.24 -5.44 -5.16
CA HIS A 108 -10.04 -6.19 -5.52
C HIS A 108 -9.59 -7.07 -4.35
N GLU A 109 -9.03 -8.25 -4.69
CA GLU A 109 -8.26 -9.05 -3.74
C GLU A 109 -6.89 -8.39 -3.52
N VAL A 110 -6.62 -7.98 -2.29
CA VAL A 110 -5.42 -7.21 -1.97
C VAL A 110 -4.68 -7.83 -0.80
N THR A 111 -3.37 -8.01 -0.94
CA THR A 111 -2.46 -8.35 0.16
C THR A 111 -1.55 -7.16 0.47
N LEU A 112 -1.43 -6.82 1.75
CA LEU A 112 -0.47 -5.84 2.24
C LEU A 112 0.80 -6.54 2.74
N LEU A 113 1.95 -6.19 2.16
CA LEU A 113 3.28 -6.53 2.66
C LEU A 113 3.89 -5.31 3.36
N THR A 114 4.06 -5.41 4.65
CA THR A 114 4.68 -4.35 5.46
C THR A 114 5.38 -4.95 6.68
N THR A 115 6.14 -4.13 7.36
CA THR A 115 6.72 -4.44 8.68
C THR A 115 6.06 -3.57 9.73
N ALA A 116 5.83 -4.12 10.92
CA ALA A 116 5.20 -3.44 12.05
C ALA A 116 5.83 -3.85 13.37
N GLY A 117 5.59 -3.10 14.43
CA GLY A 117 5.89 -3.52 15.79
C GLY A 117 4.88 -4.56 16.32
N LYS A 118 5.24 -5.26 17.39
CA LYS A 118 4.31 -6.05 18.20
C LYS A 118 3.67 -5.19 19.28
N ASP A 119 2.94 -4.18 18.91
CA ASP A 119 2.43 -3.14 19.81
C ASP A 119 0.94 -2.84 19.58
N ALA A 120 0.37 -1.97 20.42
CA ALA A 120 -1.02 -1.58 20.36
C ALA A 120 -1.36 -0.79 19.07
N ASP A 121 -0.38 -0.06 18.53
CA ASP A 121 -0.56 0.71 17.30
C ASP A 121 -0.83 -0.21 16.11
N TRP A 122 -0.09 -1.31 16.02
CA TRP A 122 -0.37 -2.31 15.00
C TRP A 122 -1.75 -2.95 15.17
N GLN A 123 -2.18 -3.25 16.39
CA GLN A 123 -3.50 -3.82 16.62
C GLN A 123 -4.63 -2.92 16.09
N VAL A 124 -4.52 -1.60 16.32
CA VAL A 124 -5.48 -0.63 15.78
C VAL A 124 -5.48 -0.62 14.24
N ILE A 125 -4.29 -0.66 13.62
CA ILE A 125 -4.16 -0.70 12.16
C ILE A 125 -4.74 -2.00 11.61
N GLN A 126 -4.46 -3.14 12.24
CA GLN A 126 -4.94 -4.46 11.85
C GLN A 126 -6.47 -4.52 11.88
N GLU A 127 -7.09 -4.14 13.00
CA GLU A 127 -8.55 -4.15 13.16
C GLU A 127 -9.26 -3.27 12.12
N ALA A 128 -8.66 -2.11 11.78
CA ALA A 128 -9.21 -1.21 10.76
C ALA A 128 -9.05 -1.73 9.32
N SER A 129 -8.13 -2.67 9.08
CA SER A 129 -7.69 -3.03 7.72
C SER A 129 -8.09 -4.45 7.30
N GLU A 130 -8.22 -5.40 8.23
CA GLU A 130 -8.39 -6.84 7.93
C GLU A 130 -9.66 -7.19 7.13
N SER A 131 -10.67 -6.33 7.14
CA SER A 131 -11.89 -6.51 6.34
C SER A 131 -11.71 -6.18 4.85
N PHE A 132 -10.62 -5.51 4.48
CA PHE A 132 -10.40 -4.98 3.14
C PHE A 132 -9.16 -5.53 2.46
N MET A 133 -8.27 -6.17 3.21
CA MET A 133 -7.01 -6.70 2.70
C MET A 133 -6.51 -7.87 3.52
N ASN A 134 -5.73 -8.74 2.89
CA ASN A 134 -5.04 -9.83 3.56
C ASN A 134 -3.78 -9.30 4.27
N LEU A 135 -3.72 -9.47 5.59
CA LEU A 135 -2.62 -9.05 6.46
C LEU A 135 -1.73 -10.21 6.94
N ARG A 136 -1.95 -11.42 6.42
CA ARG A 136 -1.22 -12.64 6.85
C ARG A 136 0.29 -12.52 6.71
N TYR A 137 0.76 -11.71 5.78
CA TYR A 137 2.16 -11.57 5.43
C TYR A 137 2.83 -10.33 6.04
N VAL A 138 2.18 -9.70 7.00
CA VAL A 138 2.80 -8.60 7.77
C VAL A 138 3.84 -9.18 8.73
N GLU A 139 5.09 -8.69 8.66
CA GLU A 139 6.15 -9.11 9.60
C GLU A 139 6.13 -8.22 10.85
N GLN A 140 5.66 -8.81 11.96
CA GLN A 140 5.65 -8.12 13.25
C GLN A 140 6.96 -8.37 13.99
N LEU A 141 7.67 -7.30 14.33
CA LEU A 141 8.98 -7.31 14.95
C LEU A 141 8.88 -6.86 16.41
N ALA A 142 9.39 -7.69 17.32
CA ALA A 142 9.33 -7.39 18.76
C ALA A 142 10.22 -6.21 19.18
N GLU A 143 11.31 -5.99 18.44
CA GLU A 143 12.33 -4.96 18.73
C GLU A 143 12.07 -3.64 17.97
N ALA A 144 10.94 -3.54 17.25
CA ALA A 144 10.58 -2.34 16.49
C ALA A 144 9.24 -1.79 16.99
N SER A 145 9.03 -0.49 16.78
CA SER A 145 7.73 0.14 16.96
C SER A 145 7.03 0.29 15.62
N THR A 146 5.70 0.13 15.59
CA THR A 146 4.88 0.40 14.41
C THR A 146 5.07 1.84 13.95
N GLY A 147 5.06 2.05 12.64
CA GLY A 147 5.19 3.38 12.03
C GLY A 147 4.15 4.36 12.59
N SER A 148 4.58 5.57 12.92
CA SER A 148 3.69 6.59 13.47
C SER A 148 4.07 8.00 13.02
N TYR A 149 3.06 8.83 12.85
CA TYR A 149 3.19 10.26 12.61
C TYR A 149 2.40 11.01 13.69
N THR A 150 3.04 11.95 14.37
CA THR A 150 2.41 12.75 15.40
C THR A 150 2.52 14.22 15.04
N ALA A 151 1.37 14.88 14.84
CA ALA A 151 1.27 16.32 14.59
C ALA A 151 0.75 17.04 15.85
N ILE A 152 1.41 18.11 16.22
CA ILE A 152 0.99 19.03 17.29
C ILE A 152 0.55 20.30 16.60
N MET A 153 -0.75 20.60 16.72
CA MET A 153 -1.39 21.78 16.16
C MET A 153 -1.59 22.81 17.26
N ASP A 154 -1.44 24.07 16.94
CA ASP A 154 -1.76 25.16 17.86
C ASP A 154 -3.28 25.43 17.96
N GLU A 155 -3.67 26.46 18.70
CA GLU A 155 -5.06 26.85 18.89
C GLU A 155 -5.76 27.27 17.58
N GLN A 156 -4.99 27.77 16.60
CA GLN A 156 -5.48 28.17 15.29
C GLN A 156 -5.58 26.99 14.31
N GLY A 157 -5.08 25.81 14.71
CA GLY A 157 -5.04 24.61 13.86
C GLY A 157 -3.83 24.60 12.93
N GLU A 158 -2.84 25.46 13.16
CA GLU A 158 -1.59 25.45 12.40
C GLU A 158 -0.60 24.42 12.98
N LEU A 159 0.21 23.81 12.10
CA LEU A 159 1.19 22.81 12.51
C LEU A 159 2.36 23.47 13.27
N ALA A 160 2.43 23.24 14.58
CA ALA A 160 3.51 23.73 15.42
C ALA A 160 4.73 22.78 15.40
N LEU A 161 4.50 21.47 15.39
CA LEU A 161 5.55 20.45 15.38
C LEU A 161 5.01 19.14 14.81
N ALA A 162 5.84 18.44 14.04
CA ALA A 162 5.55 17.06 13.63
C ALA A 162 6.72 16.15 13.95
N VAL A 163 6.42 14.92 14.36
CA VAL A 163 7.39 13.84 14.60
C VAL A 163 6.94 12.60 13.85
N ALA A 164 7.84 12.03 13.05
CA ALA A 164 7.59 10.81 12.30
C ALA A 164 8.58 9.72 12.74
N ASN A 165 8.06 8.58 13.15
CA ASN A 165 8.83 7.37 13.36
C ASN A 165 8.44 6.35 12.28
N MET A 166 9.31 6.18 11.29
CA MET A 166 9.07 5.32 10.11
C MET A 166 10.21 4.29 9.91
N GLU A 167 11.08 4.13 10.93
CA GLU A 167 12.27 3.26 10.86
C GLU A 167 11.92 1.79 10.64
N VAL A 168 10.75 1.34 11.09
CA VAL A 168 10.29 -0.04 10.91
C VAL A 168 10.25 -0.45 9.44
N TYR A 169 9.99 0.47 8.52
CA TYR A 169 9.95 0.16 7.09
C TYR A 169 11.34 -0.03 6.47
N ASP A 170 12.40 0.43 7.11
CA ASP A 170 13.78 0.14 6.69
C ASP A 170 14.13 -1.34 6.90
N LEU A 171 13.32 -2.07 7.67
CA LEU A 171 13.41 -3.51 7.89
C LEU A 171 12.63 -4.35 6.87
N LEU A 172 11.86 -3.71 5.97
CA LEU A 172 11.16 -4.38 4.86
C LEU A 172 12.14 -4.74 3.74
N LEU A 173 13.05 -5.66 4.05
CA LEU A 173 14.18 -6.05 3.21
C LEU A 173 13.80 -7.13 2.18
N PRO A 174 14.57 -7.28 1.09
CA PRO A 174 14.35 -8.36 0.11
C PRO A 174 14.38 -9.76 0.72
N SER A 175 15.12 -9.96 1.82
CA SER A 175 15.18 -11.24 2.54
C SER A 175 13.83 -11.65 3.15
N PHE A 176 13.02 -10.69 3.57
CA PHE A 176 11.65 -10.92 4.00
C PHE A 176 10.75 -11.30 2.81
N LEU A 177 10.81 -10.52 1.73
CA LEU A 177 9.99 -10.76 0.53
C LEU A 177 10.27 -12.13 -0.10
N LYS A 178 11.52 -12.58 -0.10
CA LYS A 178 11.92 -13.90 -0.61
C LYS A 178 11.28 -15.06 0.17
N LYS A 179 10.90 -14.89 1.42
CA LYS A 179 10.14 -15.90 2.18
C LYS A 179 8.77 -16.16 1.54
N HIS A 180 8.25 -15.20 0.76
CA HIS A 180 6.93 -15.21 0.14
C HIS A 180 7.01 -15.23 -1.40
N GLU A 181 8.12 -15.75 -1.97
CA GLU A 181 8.39 -15.73 -3.42
C GLU A 181 7.25 -16.34 -4.24
N THR A 182 6.64 -17.43 -3.77
CA THR A 182 5.51 -18.08 -4.47
C THR A 182 4.33 -17.13 -4.67
N MET A 183 4.01 -16.29 -3.69
CA MET A 183 2.97 -15.27 -3.78
C MET A 183 3.40 -14.16 -4.75
N LEU A 184 4.63 -13.67 -4.63
CA LEU A 184 5.14 -12.59 -5.48
C LEU A 184 5.13 -12.96 -6.97
N VAL A 185 5.54 -14.19 -7.33
CA VAL A 185 5.61 -14.60 -8.74
C VAL A 185 4.24 -14.85 -9.38
N ASN A 186 3.17 -14.89 -8.59
CA ASN A 186 1.79 -15.07 -9.03
C ASN A 186 0.94 -13.81 -8.87
N ALA A 187 1.53 -12.68 -8.48
CA ALA A 187 0.81 -11.42 -8.32
C ALA A 187 0.22 -10.93 -9.65
N GLY A 188 -0.98 -10.37 -9.59
CA GLY A 188 -1.61 -9.70 -10.73
C GLY A 188 -1.08 -8.29 -10.95
N CYS A 189 -0.66 -7.60 -9.86
CA CYS A 189 -0.09 -6.26 -9.89
C CYS A 189 0.70 -6.00 -8.61
N PHE A 190 1.82 -5.28 -8.71
CA PHE A 190 2.51 -4.70 -7.56
C PHE A 190 2.21 -3.22 -7.46
N ILE A 191 1.91 -2.75 -6.23
CA ILE A 191 1.86 -1.33 -5.89
C ILE A 191 2.84 -1.11 -4.76
N LEU A 192 3.84 -0.26 -5.01
CA LEU A 192 4.95 -0.08 -4.11
C LEU A 192 5.11 1.40 -3.75
N ASP A 193 5.18 1.71 -2.45
CA ASP A 193 5.53 3.03 -1.96
C ASP A 193 7.02 3.12 -1.56
N LEU A 194 7.57 4.33 -1.58
CA LEU A 194 8.97 4.56 -1.23
C LEU A 194 9.24 4.64 0.30
N ASN A 195 8.32 4.11 1.14
CA ASN A 195 8.70 3.72 2.51
C ASN A 195 9.64 2.51 2.50
N CYS A 196 9.58 1.70 1.43
CA CYS A 196 10.48 0.57 1.24
C CYS A 196 11.93 1.01 1.02
N PRO A 197 12.93 0.26 1.52
CA PRO A 197 14.34 0.47 1.19
C PRO A 197 14.61 0.36 -0.32
N LYS A 198 15.64 1.08 -0.81
CA LYS A 198 16.01 1.10 -2.24
C LYS A 198 16.23 -0.30 -2.81
N GLU A 199 16.88 -1.19 -2.04
CA GLU A 199 17.12 -2.58 -2.43
C GLU A 199 15.83 -3.39 -2.58
N THR A 200 14.79 -3.07 -1.81
CA THR A 200 13.47 -3.71 -1.91
C THR A 200 12.73 -3.22 -3.14
N VAL A 201 12.78 -1.92 -3.42
CA VAL A 201 12.23 -1.35 -4.66
C VAL A 201 12.87 -2.00 -5.88
N ALA A 202 14.21 -2.08 -5.90
CA ALA A 202 14.96 -2.71 -6.99
C ALA A 202 14.65 -4.21 -7.14
N TYR A 203 14.50 -4.94 -6.03
CA TYR A 203 14.14 -6.36 -6.04
C TYR A 203 12.76 -6.59 -6.65
N ILE A 204 11.75 -5.84 -6.23
CA ILE A 204 10.39 -5.96 -6.78
C ILE A 204 10.35 -5.57 -8.26
N GLN A 205 11.08 -4.52 -8.65
CA GLN A 205 11.21 -4.14 -10.06
C GLN A 205 11.81 -5.29 -10.90
N GLN A 206 12.84 -5.99 -10.41
CA GLN A 206 13.41 -7.15 -11.09
C GLN A 206 12.41 -8.31 -11.21
N VAL A 207 11.62 -8.59 -10.14
CA VAL A 207 10.57 -9.62 -10.18
C VAL A 207 9.49 -9.22 -11.19
N ALA A 208 9.04 -7.97 -11.19
CA ALA A 208 8.04 -7.44 -12.11
C ALA A 208 8.48 -7.62 -13.58
N ILE A 209 9.72 -7.22 -13.91
CA ILE A 209 10.29 -7.40 -15.25
C ILE A 209 10.38 -8.88 -15.63
N ALA A 210 10.93 -9.73 -14.74
CA ALA A 210 11.16 -11.14 -15.02
C ALA A 210 9.87 -11.94 -15.22
N ARG A 211 8.77 -11.51 -14.62
CA ARG A 211 7.46 -12.17 -14.65
C ARG A 211 6.42 -11.45 -15.48
N ALA A 212 6.76 -10.30 -16.08
CA ALA A 212 5.84 -9.42 -16.79
C ALA A 212 4.63 -9.01 -15.92
N ILE A 213 4.86 -8.79 -14.60
CA ILE A 213 3.84 -8.34 -13.67
C ILE A 213 3.82 -6.82 -13.68
N PRO A 214 2.66 -6.17 -13.83
CA PRO A 214 2.53 -4.73 -13.73
C PRO A 214 3.06 -4.18 -12.40
N LEU A 215 3.82 -3.09 -12.47
CA LEU A 215 4.38 -2.41 -11.31
C LEU A 215 3.94 -0.96 -11.26
N VAL A 216 3.35 -0.57 -10.15
CA VAL A 216 3.00 0.82 -9.82
C VAL A 216 3.95 1.31 -8.74
N ILE A 217 4.61 2.45 -8.96
CA ILE A 217 5.43 3.10 -7.94
C ILE A 217 4.79 4.43 -7.56
N VAL A 218 4.62 4.63 -6.25
CA VAL A 218 4.05 5.84 -5.66
C VAL A 218 5.05 6.39 -4.65
N PRO A 219 5.68 7.53 -4.89
CA PRO A 219 6.49 8.21 -3.89
C PRO A 219 5.64 8.66 -2.71
N VAL A 220 6.28 8.80 -1.56
CA VAL A 220 5.63 9.24 -0.31
C VAL A 220 5.95 10.71 -0.04
N SER A 221 7.16 11.10 -0.39
CA SER A 221 7.68 12.46 -0.17
C SER A 221 9.01 12.67 -0.88
N SER A 222 9.33 13.92 -1.19
CA SER A 222 10.59 14.28 -1.87
C SER A 222 11.87 13.73 -1.19
N PRO A 223 12.02 13.71 0.16
CA PRO A 223 13.20 13.12 0.79
C PRO A 223 13.39 11.61 0.52
N LYS A 224 12.31 10.88 0.22
CA LYS A 224 12.37 9.44 -0.08
C LYS A 224 12.66 9.12 -1.54
N MET A 225 12.75 10.13 -2.41
CA MET A 225 13.10 9.93 -3.82
C MET A 225 14.47 9.29 -4.03
N ASN A 226 15.39 9.38 -3.06
CA ASN A 226 16.67 8.68 -3.07
C ASN A 226 16.53 7.13 -3.02
N ARG A 227 15.35 6.61 -2.70
CA ARG A 227 15.04 5.17 -2.70
C ARG A 227 14.58 4.66 -4.08
N LEU A 228 14.30 5.57 -5.02
CA LEU A 228 13.94 5.21 -6.38
C LEU A 228 15.16 4.56 -7.10
N PRO A 229 14.97 3.50 -7.89
CA PRO A 229 16.00 2.99 -8.78
C PRO A 229 16.44 4.04 -9.82
N GLU A 230 17.62 3.85 -10.41
CA GLU A 230 18.15 4.78 -11.43
C GLU A 230 17.32 4.78 -12.73
N THR A 231 16.56 3.73 -12.98
CA THR A 231 15.69 3.58 -14.14
C THR A 231 14.30 3.14 -13.70
N LEU A 232 13.29 3.59 -14.44
CA LEU A 232 11.89 3.18 -14.27
C LEU A 232 11.49 2.07 -15.26
N GLN A 233 12.45 1.38 -15.87
CA GLN A 233 12.17 0.26 -16.77
C GLN A 233 11.34 -0.82 -16.06
N GLY A 234 10.24 -1.26 -16.69
CA GLY A 234 9.29 -2.23 -16.11
C GLY A 234 8.30 -1.61 -15.12
N VAL A 235 8.33 -0.30 -14.92
CA VAL A 235 7.30 0.41 -14.15
C VAL A 235 6.14 0.74 -15.09
N THR A 236 4.98 0.15 -14.82
CA THR A 236 3.75 0.38 -15.61
C THR A 236 3.15 1.74 -15.31
N TRP A 237 3.05 2.11 -14.03
CA TRP A 237 2.58 3.42 -13.60
C TRP A 237 3.55 4.07 -12.62
N PHE A 238 4.00 5.27 -12.93
CA PHE A 238 4.71 6.14 -12.00
C PHE A 238 3.83 7.35 -11.70
N ILE A 239 3.35 7.46 -10.44
CA ILE A 239 2.41 8.50 -10.03
C ILE A 239 3.04 9.29 -8.90
N CYS A 240 3.38 10.55 -9.14
CA CYS A 240 4.05 11.42 -8.18
C CYS A 240 3.39 12.80 -8.12
N ASN A 241 3.75 13.59 -7.10
CA ASN A 241 3.38 15.00 -7.05
C ASN A 241 4.45 15.90 -7.69
N THR A 242 4.17 17.20 -7.78
CA THR A 242 5.07 18.17 -8.39
C THR A 242 6.44 18.22 -7.73
N ASP A 243 6.52 18.23 -6.37
CA ASP A 243 7.78 18.33 -5.63
C ASP A 243 8.65 17.07 -5.82
N GLU A 244 8.01 15.91 -5.89
CA GLU A 244 8.68 14.64 -6.17
C GLU A 244 9.20 14.60 -7.61
N ALA A 245 8.40 15.06 -8.57
CA ALA A 245 8.83 15.16 -9.96
C ALA A 245 10.03 16.13 -10.10
N GLU A 246 9.98 17.32 -9.48
CA GLU A 246 11.09 18.27 -9.45
C GLU A 246 12.39 17.65 -8.93
N THR A 247 12.28 16.80 -7.89
CA THR A 247 13.44 16.11 -7.32
C THR A 247 14.10 15.17 -8.31
N ILE A 248 13.32 14.48 -9.17
CA ILE A 248 13.88 13.57 -10.19
C ILE A 248 14.45 14.36 -11.37
N VAL A 249 13.67 15.32 -11.90
CA VAL A 249 14.07 16.03 -13.12
C VAL A 249 15.12 17.12 -12.87
N GLY A 250 15.37 17.48 -11.61
CA GLY A 250 16.42 18.40 -11.19
C GLY A 250 16.13 19.88 -11.51
N HIS A 251 14.88 20.25 -11.79
CA HIS A 251 14.48 21.63 -12.05
C HIS A 251 13.05 21.91 -11.58
N LYS A 252 12.73 23.20 -11.36
CA LYS A 252 11.39 23.64 -10.96
C LYS A 252 10.36 23.46 -12.07
N ILE A 253 9.12 23.10 -11.67
CA ILE A 253 7.97 22.89 -12.55
C ILE A 253 6.92 23.96 -12.26
N GLU A 254 6.96 25.08 -13.01
CA GLU A 254 6.16 26.27 -12.72
C GLU A 254 4.99 26.47 -13.69
N ASN A 255 5.05 25.90 -14.88
CA ASN A 255 4.09 26.08 -15.96
C ASN A 255 3.86 24.79 -16.77
N ALA A 256 2.86 24.79 -17.64
CA ALA A 256 2.46 23.63 -18.44
C ALA A 256 3.62 23.01 -19.24
N THR A 257 4.46 23.83 -19.88
CA THR A 257 5.61 23.36 -20.66
C THR A 257 6.64 22.63 -19.79
N HIS A 258 6.83 23.08 -18.53
CA HIS A 258 7.71 22.38 -17.59
C HIS A 258 7.13 21.01 -17.19
N TYR A 259 5.79 20.89 -16.99
CA TYR A 259 5.14 19.59 -16.75
C TYR A 259 5.29 18.65 -17.94
N GLU A 260 5.08 19.14 -19.18
CA GLU A 260 5.26 18.34 -20.39
C GLU A 260 6.67 17.79 -20.51
N LYS A 261 7.68 18.65 -20.26
CA LYS A 261 9.09 18.25 -20.25
C LYS A 261 9.39 17.22 -19.15
N ALA A 262 8.87 17.42 -17.93
CA ALA A 262 9.05 16.49 -16.83
C ALA A 262 8.43 15.12 -17.14
N LEU A 263 7.22 15.08 -17.68
CA LEU A 263 6.58 13.84 -18.13
C LEU A 263 7.42 13.10 -19.16
N GLN A 264 7.97 13.82 -20.16
CA GLN A 264 8.83 13.22 -21.19
C GLN A 264 10.11 12.65 -20.58
N GLN A 265 10.74 13.35 -19.63
CA GLN A 265 11.93 12.87 -18.93
C GLN A 265 11.64 11.60 -18.12
N LEU A 266 10.51 11.56 -17.40
CA LEU A 266 10.11 10.38 -16.62
C LEU A 266 9.78 9.16 -17.51
N LEU A 267 9.15 9.38 -18.67
CA LEU A 267 8.94 8.34 -19.68
C LEU A 267 10.28 7.83 -20.26
N GLN A 268 11.25 8.74 -20.49
CA GLN A 268 12.59 8.36 -20.96
C GLN A 268 13.37 7.54 -19.92
N LEU A 269 13.07 7.68 -18.62
CA LEU A 269 13.60 6.80 -17.58
C LEU A 269 13.04 5.38 -17.66
N GLY A 270 11.97 5.14 -18.43
CA GLY A 270 11.47 3.81 -18.74
C GLY A 270 10.06 3.49 -18.20
N ALA A 271 9.36 4.41 -17.56
CA ALA A 271 7.96 4.20 -17.16
C ALA A 271 7.03 4.15 -18.39
N GLU A 272 5.97 3.33 -18.34
CA GLU A 272 4.99 3.24 -19.42
C GLU A 272 3.93 4.36 -19.34
N HIS A 273 3.46 4.65 -18.13
CA HIS A 273 2.50 5.71 -17.81
C HIS A 273 3.05 6.59 -16.70
N VAL A 274 2.92 7.89 -16.84
CA VAL A 274 3.37 8.87 -15.83
C VAL A 274 2.25 9.85 -15.53
N ILE A 275 2.01 10.09 -14.25
CA ILE A 275 1.09 11.12 -13.76
C ILE A 275 1.85 12.01 -12.77
N ILE A 276 1.75 13.33 -12.95
CA ILE A 276 2.22 14.33 -12.00
C ILE A 276 1.00 15.07 -11.45
N THR A 277 0.70 14.87 -10.16
CA THR A 277 -0.40 15.57 -9.49
C THR A 277 0.06 16.98 -9.10
N ALA A 278 -0.79 17.98 -9.33
CA ALA A 278 -0.51 19.39 -9.13
C ALA A 278 -1.52 20.09 -8.20
N GLY A 279 -2.08 19.36 -7.24
CA GLY A 279 -3.06 19.85 -6.27
C GLY A 279 -4.29 20.46 -6.95
N SER A 280 -4.61 21.71 -6.59
CA SER A 280 -5.78 22.43 -7.16
C SER A 280 -5.68 22.70 -8.66
N LYS A 281 -4.51 22.54 -9.29
CA LYS A 281 -4.31 22.64 -10.74
C LYS A 281 -4.72 21.36 -11.48
N GLY A 282 -5.00 20.26 -10.77
CA GLY A 282 -5.33 18.96 -11.36
C GLY A 282 -4.10 18.09 -11.57
N VAL A 283 -4.03 17.41 -12.71
CA VAL A 283 -2.93 16.49 -13.02
C VAL A 283 -2.42 16.64 -14.44
N TYR A 284 -1.16 16.38 -14.64
CA TYR A 284 -0.52 16.24 -15.95
C TYR A 284 -0.15 14.76 -16.14
N ALA A 285 -0.51 14.21 -17.27
CA ALA A 285 -0.32 12.77 -17.51
C ALA A 285 0.10 12.50 -18.95
N ALA A 286 0.90 11.47 -19.13
CA ALA A 286 1.35 10.97 -20.42
C ALA A 286 1.62 9.46 -20.36
N SER A 287 1.74 8.84 -21.52
CA SER A 287 2.26 7.48 -21.64
C SER A 287 3.20 7.36 -22.82
N THR A 288 3.79 6.20 -23.01
CA THR A 288 4.61 5.89 -24.19
C THR A 288 3.86 6.04 -25.52
N THR A 289 2.52 5.99 -25.49
CA THR A 289 1.65 6.09 -26.67
C THR A 289 0.72 7.32 -26.66
N ILE A 290 0.66 8.05 -25.54
CA ILE A 290 -0.23 9.20 -25.35
C ILE A 290 0.62 10.42 -24.99
N ALA A 291 0.56 11.46 -25.82
CA ALA A 291 1.25 12.72 -25.59
C ALA A 291 0.81 13.37 -24.25
N PRO A 292 1.66 14.22 -23.64
CA PRO A 292 1.33 14.95 -22.42
C PRO A 292 -0.03 15.66 -22.51
N ARG A 293 -0.86 15.49 -21.49
CA ARG A 293 -2.17 16.15 -21.36
C ARG A 293 -2.36 16.68 -19.96
N HIS A 294 -3.09 17.77 -19.85
CA HIS A 294 -3.56 18.33 -18.59
C HIS A 294 -5.03 17.94 -18.36
N PHE A 295 -5.34 17.51 -17.14
CA PHE A 295 -6.68 17.24 -16.65
C PHE A 295 -6.94 18.15 -15.45
N ALA A 296 -7.92 19.04 -15.55
CA ALA A 296 -8.24 19.98 -14.49
C ALA A 296 -8.75 19.29 -13.23
N ALA A 297 -8.44 19.86 -12.06
CA ALA A 297 -9.02 19.37 -10.81
C ALA A 297 -10.53 19.53 -10.82
N LYS A 298 -11.23 18.58 -10.20
CA LYS A 298 -12.67 18.71 -9.99
C LYS A 298 -12.95 19.77 -8.93
N VAL A 299 -14.04 20.53 -9.11
CA VAL A 299 -14.42 21.59 -8.17
C VAL A 299 -14.83 20.97 -6.83
N ILE A 300 -14.30 21.51 -5.75
CA ILE A 300 -14.64 21.14 -4.39
C ILE A 300 -15.16 22.36 -3.63
N ASN A 301 -16.27 22.19 -2.90
CA ASN A 301 -16.90 23.28 -2.15
C ASN A 301 -16.23 23.49 -0.79
N LYS A 302 -15.81 22.42 -0.14
CA LYS A 302 -15.18 22.43 1.18
C LYS A 302 -14.16 21.30 1.30
N ILE A 303 -12.99 21.62 1.80
CA ILE A 303 -11.95 20.63 2.16
C ILE A 303 -12.06 20.39 3.67
N GLU A 304 -12.23 19.12 4.05
CA GLU A 304 -12.21 18.70 5.45
C GLU A 304 -10.81 18.25 5.88
N ASP A 305 -10.16 17.39 5.10
CA ASP A 305 -8.78 16.94 5.32
C ASP A 305 -8.10 16.68 3.96
N VAL A 306 -6.82 16.94 3.86
CA VAL A 306 -6.03 16.67 2.64
C VAL A 306 -5.39 15.29 2.65
N THR A 307 -5.38 14.63 3.80
CA THR A 307 -4.73 13.32 3.99
C THR A 307 -5.45 12.24 3.21
N GLY A 308 -4.70 11.39 2.51
CA GLY A 308 -5.24 10.26 1.75
C GLY A 308 -5.80 10.59 0.37
N ALA A 309 -5.93 11.87 -0.02
CA ALA A 309 -6.44 12.23 -1.35
C ALA A 309 -5.54 11.73 -2.49
N GLY A 310 -4.22 11.73 -2.29
CA GLY A 310 -3.26 11.15 -3.24
C GLY A 310 -3.44 9.63 -3.36
N ASP A 311 -3.60 8.94 -2.24
CA ASP A 311 -3.79 7.49 -2.19
C ASP A 311 -5.12 7.09 -2.85
N ALA A 312 -6.18 7.86 -2.60
CA ALA A 312 -7.49 7.71 -3.23
C ALA A 312 -7.42 7.93 -4.75
N PHE A 313 -6.64 8.94 -5.19
CA PHE A 313 -6.38 9.18 -6.61
C PHE A 313 -5.71 7.95 -7.25
N VAL A 314 -4.59 7.50 -6.70
CA VAL A 314 -3.85 6.33 -7.20
C VAL A 314 -4.74 5.10 -7.29
N SER A 315 -5.47 4.80 -6.23
CA SER A 315 -6.30 3.60 -6.15
C SER A 315 -7.39 3.58 -7.22
N ALA A 316 -8.07 4.71 -7.47
CA ALA A 316 -9.11 4.79 -8.50
C ALA A 316 -8.53 4.76 -9.93
N VAL A 317 -7.34 5.34 -10.16
CA VAL A 317 -6.61 5.19 -11.43
C VAL A 317 -6.32 3.72 -11.70
N ILE A 318 -5.75 3.01 -10.72
CA ILE A 318 -5.34 1.61 -10.88
C ILE A 318 -6.56 0.69 -10.97
N HIS A 319 -7.61 0.90 -10.18
CA HIS A 319 -8.88 0.19 -10.32
C HIS A 319 -9.44 0.29 -11.74
N SER A 320 -9.55 1.52 -12.26
CA SER A 320 -10.09 1.76 -13.61
C SER A 320 -9.20 1.16 -14.69
N TRP A 321 -7.88 1.22 -14.55
CA TRP A 321 -6.95 0.61 -15.47
C TRP A 321 -7.04 -0.93 -15.47
N LEU A 322 -7.08 -1.57 -14.30
CA LEU A 322 -7.24 -3.03 -14.16
C LEU A 322 -8.57 -3.53 -14.73
N THR A 323 -9.62 -2.69 -14.71
CA THR A 323 -10.93 -2.99 -15.31
C THR A 323 -11.00 -2.64 -16.79
N GLY A 324 -9.88 -2.29 -17.44
CA GLY A 324 -9.77 -2.08 -18.89
C GLY A 324 -10.32 -0.75 -19.39
N GLN A 325 -10.45 0.26 -18.53
CA GLN A 325 -10.93 1.58 -18.91
C GLN A 325 -9.88 2.36 -19.72
N SER A 326 -10.34 3.37 -20.44
CA SER A 326 -9.46 4.26 -21.20
C SER A 326 -8.54 5.08 -20.29
N PHE A 327 -7.36 5.50 -20.79
CA PHE A 327 -6.43 6.35 -20.07
C PHE A 327 -7.09 7.60 -19.46
N ALA A 328 -7.97 8.26 -20.22
CA ALA A 328 -8.68 9.45 -19.75
C ALA A 328 -9.68 9.09 -18.63
N THR A 329 -10.39 7.98 -18.74
CA THR A 329 -11.33 7.49 -17.73
C THR A 329 -10.61 7.12 -16.44
N CYS A 330 -9.43 6.50 -16.52
CA CYS A 330 -8.61 6.21 -15.33
C CYS A 330 -8.26 7.49 -14.56
N ILE A 331 -7.85 8.54 -15.25
CA ILE A 331 -7.49 9.81 -14.62
C ILE A 331 -8.73 10.51 -14.05
N ASP A 332 -9.85 10.47 -14.74
CA ASP A 332 -11.11 11.05 -14.24
C ASP A 332 -11.60 10.33 -12.97
N ALA A 333 -11.51 9.01 -12.91
CA ALA A 333 -11.78 8.22 -11.70
C ALA A 333 -10.88 8.65 -10.53
N GLY A 334 -9.57 8.81 -10.79
CA GLY A 334 -8.62 9.31 -9.80
C GLY A 334 -8.99 10.68 -9.26
N LEU A 335 -9.30 11.64 -10.14
CA LEU A 335 -9.70 13.00 -9.78
C LEU A 335 -11.03 13.00 -8.99
N THR A 336 -11.97 12.14 -9.36
CA THR A 336 -13.27 11.98 -8.67
C THR A 336 -13.07 11.47 -7.24
N ASN A 337 -12.33 10.37 -7.07
CA ASN A 337 -12.11 9.79 -5.75
C ASN A 337 -11.29 10.72 -4.85
N ALA A 338 -10.26 11.39 -5.40
CA ALA A 338 -9.49 12.37 -4.66
C ALA A 338 -10.35 13.57 -4.20
N LYS A 339 -11.18 14.13 -5.08
CA LYS A 339 -12.13 15.23 -4.74
C LYS A 339 -13.01 14.82 -3.56
N ASN A 340 -13.61 13.65 -3.60
CA ASN A 340 -14.56 13.21 -2.58
C ASN A 340 -13.85 12.81 -1.29
N THR A 341 -12.60 12.33 -1.35
CA THR A 341 -11.76 12.11 -0.16
C THR A 341 -11.39 13.43 0.52
N LEU A 342 -11.06 14.48 -0.23
CA LEU A 342 -10.82 15.83 0.32
C LEU A 342 -12.04 16.41 1.06
N ALA A 343 -13.26 16.01 0.71
CA ALA A 343 -14.50 16.40 1.37
C ALA A 343 -14.87 15.52 2.58
N SER A 344 -14.07 14.49 2.87
CA SER A 344 -14.27 13.52 3.95
C SER A 344 -13.29 13.78 5.11
N PRO A 345 -13.69 13.54 6.36
CA PRO A 345 -12.75 13.55 7.49
C PRO A 345 -11.88 12.29 7.58
N TYR A 346 -12.09 11.32 6.69
CA TYR A 346 -11.40 10.04 6.70
C TYR A 346 -10.32 9.97 5.62
N THR A 347 -9.19 9.39 5.94
CA THR A 347 -8.08 9.12 5.00
C THR A 347 -8.49 8.20 3.85
N VAL A 348 -9.34 7.22 4.15
CA VAL A 348 -10.05 6.37 3.18
C VAL A 348 -11.54 6.47 3.47
N ARG A 349 -12.34 6.80 2.47
CA ARG A 349 -13.80 6.98 2.62
C ARG A 349 -14.49 5.66 2.96
N PRO A 350 -15.21 5.58 4.12
CA PRO A 350 -15.89 4.33 4.52
C PRO A 350 -16.95 3.84 3.53
N GLU A 351 -17.61 4.77 2.83
CA GLU A 351 -18.67 4.49 1.85
C GLU A 351 -18.17 4.12 0.46
N LEU A 352 -16.87 4.23 0.20
CA LEU A 352 -16.30 3.93 -1.12
C LEU A 352 -16.67 2.53 -1.59
N SER A 353 -17.22 2.45 -2.80
CA SER A 353 -17.57 1.22 -3.51
C SER A 353 -17.47 1.44 -5.01
N VAL A 354 -17.47 0.35 -5.80
CA VAL A 354 -17.43 0.41 -7.26
C VAL A 354 -18.62 1.20 -7.80
N ASP A 355 -19.84 0.92 -7.30
CA ASP A 355 -21.06 1.58 -7.76
C ASP A 355 -21.07 3.07 -7.39
N LEU A 356 -20.59 3.41 -6.18
CA LEU A 356 -20.51 4.81 -5.75
C LEU A 356 -19.53 5.59 -6.61
N LEU A 357 -18.31 5.06 -6.83
CA LEU A 357 -17.31 5.72 -7.68
C LEU A 357 -17.83 5.95 -9.10
N LYS A 358 -18.51 4.94 -9.69
CA LYS A 358 -19.10 5.07 -11.01
C LYS A 358 -20.16 6.17 -11.07
N ASN A 359 -21.08 6.22 -10.11
CA ASN A 359 -22.09 7.26 -10.04
C ASN A 359 -21.48 8.67 -9.89
N GLU A 360 -20.46 8.81 -9.03
CA GLU A 360 -19.73 10.06 -8.82
C GLU A 360 -18.95 10.55 -10.05
N MET A 361 -18.57 9.65 -10.96
CA MET A 361 -17.93 10.00 -12.25
C MET A 361 -18.94 10.50 -13.30
N GLU A 362 -20.21 10.11 -13.19
CA GLU A 362 -21.28 10.53 -14.09
C GLU A 362 -21.86 11.92 -13.72
N GLU A 363 -21.58 12.42 -12.49
CA GLU A 363 -21.95 13.77 -11.99
C GLU A 363 -20.95 14.85 -12.45
#